data_dce287b26015cb50cb6265f3591305f0
#
_entry.id   dce287b26015cb50cb6265f3591305f0
#
_cell.length_a   1.000
_cell.length_b   1.000
_cell.length_c   1.000
_cell.angle_alpha   90.00
_cell.angle_beta   90.00
_cell.angle_gamma   90.00
#
_symmetry.space_group_name_H-M   'P 1'
#
loop_
_entity.id
_entity.type
_entity.pdbx_description
1 polymer ?
#
loop_
_entity_poly.entity_id
_entity_poly.type
_entity_poly.pdbx_seq_one_letter_code
_entity_poly.pdbx_strand_id
1 'polypeptide(L)' 'MPLLMAKRALRDVSSGGVLVVLSTDAGSERDFESFARLAGHTVRCERSGDELQLTITKA' A
#
# COMPACT_ATOMS: atom_id res chain seq x y z
N MET A 1 -9.56 1.38 -0.05
CA MET A 1 -9.34 0.07 0.59
C MET A 1 -8.79 0.28 1.99
N PRO A 2 -9.39 -0.30 3.03
CA PRO A 2 -8.84 -0.22 4.38
C PRO A 2 -7.50 -0.94 4.50
N LEU A 3 -6.65 -0.43 5.37
CA LEU A 3 -5.30 -0.99 5.57
C LEU A 3 -5.34 -2.48 5.95
N LEU A 4 -6.32 -2.89 6.74
CA LEU A 4 -6.46 -4.29 7.14
C LEU A 4 -6.65 -5.21 5.93
N MET A 5 -7.43 -4.79 4.95
CA MET A 5 -7.66 -5.57 3.73
C MET A 5 -6.37 -5.66 2.90
N ALA A 6 -5.60 -4.58 2.85
CA ALA A 6 -4.31 -4.58 2.16
C ALA A 6 -3.34 -5.55 2.83
N LYS A 7 -3.30 -5.58 4.16
CA LYS A 7 -2.47 -6.53 4.91
C LYS A 7 -2.82 -7.98 4.58
N ARG A 8 -4.12 -8.26 4.48
CA ARG A 8 -4.59 -9.61 4.12
C ARG A 8 -4.21 -9.97 2.69
N ALA A 9 -4.39 -9.03 1.76
CA ALA A 9 -4.03 -9.25 0.37
C ALA A 9 -2.53 -9.52 0.21
N LEU A 10 -1.68 -8.84 1.00
CA LEU A 10 -0.24 -9.06 0.95
C LEU A 10 0.18 -10.46 1.39
N ARG A 11 -0.61 -11.15 2.18
CA ARG A 11 -0.32 -12.53 2.57
C ARG A 11 -0.25 -13.45 1.36
N ASP A 12 -1.06 -13.17 0.35
CA ASP A 12 -1.14 -13.98 -0.86
C ASP A 12 -0.13 -13.54 -1.93
N VAL A 13 0.59 -12.46 -1.68
CA VAL A 13 1.62 -11.95 -2.58
C VAL A 13 2.95 -12.58 -2.20
N SER A 14 3.68 -13.11 -3.18
CA SER A 14 5.03 -13.66 -2.96
C SER A 14 6.04 -12.55 -2.71
N SER A 15 7.15 -12.86 -2.05
CA SER A 15 8.24 -11.92 -1.87
C SER A 15 8.66 -11.33 -3.21
N GLY A 16 8.80 -10.01 -3.27
CA GLY A 16 9.07 -9.29 -4.52
C GLY A 16 7.84 -9.00 -5.35
N GLY A 17 6.68 -9.57 -5.00
CA GLY A 17 5.42 -9.28 -5.69
C GLY A 17 4.88 -7.92 -5.31
N VAL A 18 3.92 -7.43 -6.08
CA VAL A 18 3.40 -6.08 -5.96
C VAL A 18 1.89 -6.09 -5.72
N LEU A 19 1.44 -5.24 -4.80
CA LEU A 19 0.03 -4.97 -4.57
C LEU A 19 -0.24 -3.50 -4.89
N VAL A 20 -1.26 -3.25 -5.72
CA VAL A 20 -1.68 -1.88 -6.04
C VAL A 20 -2.97 -1.57 -5.31
N VAL A 21 -3.00 -0.46 -4.57
CA VAL A 21 -4.16 0.01 -3.83
C VAL A 21 -4.55 1.38 -4.33
N LEU A 22 -5.84 1.56 -4.64
CA LEU A 22 -6.38 2.86 -5.04
C LEU A 22 -7.19 3.41 -3.87
N SER A 23 -6.96 4.66 -3.51
CA SER A 23 -7.63 5.30 -2.38
C SER A 23 -7.91 6.76 -2.67
N THR A 24 -9.05 7.25 -2.16
CA THR A 24 -9.37 8.68 -2.17
C THR A 24 -9.22 9.29 -0.78
N ASP A 25 -8.81 8.51 0.20
CA ASP A 25 -8.63 8.95 1.59
C ASP A 25 -7.28 9.64 1.75
N ALA A 26 -7.28 10.87 2.20
CA ALA A 26 -6.07 11.67 2.39
C ALA A 26 -5.10 11.07 3.42
N GLY A 27 -5.61 10.29 4.38
CA GLY A 27 -4.79 9.66 5.41
C GLY A 27 -4.11 8.36 4.96
N SER A 28 -4.53 7.79 3.83
CA SER A 28 -4.04 6.49 3.38
C SER A 28 -2.54 6.48 3.12
N GLU A 29 -2.00 7.54 2.53
CA GLU A 29 -0.57 7.60 2.22
C GLU A 29 0.29 7.40 3.46
N ARG A 30 -0.01 8.14 4.52
CA ARG A 30 0.73 8.04 5.77
C ARG A 30 0.60 6.67 6.42
N ASP A 31 -0.62 6.14 6.45
CA ASP A 31 -0.90 4.85 7.06
C ASP A 31 -0.17 3.72 6.34
N PHE A 32 -0.20 3.73 5.01
CA PHE A 32 0.48 2.70 4.23
C PHE A 32 1.99 2.84 4.30
N GLU A 33 2.52 4.05 4.34
CA GLU A 33 3.95 4.27 4.51
C GLU A 33 4.45 3.75 5.85
N SER A 34 3.72 4.03 6.92
CA SER A 34 4.05 3.54 8.26
C SER A 34 4.02 2.01 8.30
N PHE A 35 2.95 1.42 7.75
CA PHE A 35 2.83 -0.02 7.68
C PHE A 35 3.98 -0.67 6.90
N ALA A 36 4.28 -0.14 5.73
CA ALA A 36 5.34 -0.70 4.88
C ALA A 36 6.70 -0.62 5.56
N ARG A 37 6.99 0.49 6.23
CA ARG A 37 8.24 0.67 6.96
C ARG A 37 8.39 -0.36 8.07
N LEU A 38 7.34 -0.55 8.88
CA LEU A 38 7.37 -1.48 10.00
C LEU A 38 7.47 -2.94 9.56
N ALA A 39 6.85 -3.27 8.43
CA ALA A 39 6.86 -4.62 7.89
C ALA A 39 8.03 -4.91 6.94
N GLY A 40 8.82 -3.90 6.62
CA GLY A 40 9.97 -4.06 5.72
C GLY A 40 9.61 -4.05 4.23
N HIS A 41 8.39 -3.64 3.89
CA HIS A 41 7.96 -3.52 2.49
C HIS A 41 8.36 -2.17 1.92
N THR A 42 8.34 -2.07 0.59
CA THR A 42 8.53 -0.80 -0.12
C THR A 42 7.18 -0.29 -0.60
N VAL A 43 6.93 1.01 -0.43
CA VAL A 43 5.69 1.61 -0.92
C VAL A 43 6.02 2.80 -1.83
N ARG A 44 5.28 2.91 -2.92
CA ARG A 44 5.38 4.02 -3.86
C ARG A 44 4.01 4.65 -3.99
N CYS A 45 3.94 5.98 -3.86
CA CYS A 45 2.68 6.71 -3.95
C CYS A 45 2.66 7.58 -5.19
N GLU A 46 1.58 7.50 -5.95
CA GLU A 46 1.33 8.37 -7.10
C GLU A 46 -0.05 8.97 -6.95
N ARG A 47 -0.14 10.29 -7.13
CA ARG A 47 -1.41 11.00 -7.01
C ARG A 47 -1.90 11.44 -8.38
N SER A 48 -3.20 11.23 -8.65
CA SER A 48 -3.85 11.67 -9.86
C SER A 48 -5.20 12.28 -9.46
N GLY A 49 -5.31 13.60 -9.48
CA GLY A 49 -6.51 14.29 -8.99
C GLY A 49 -6.76 13.96 -7.52
N ASP A 50 -7.94 13.43 -7.22
CA ASP A 50 -8.33 13.04 -5.85
C ASP A 50 -7.96 11.60 -5.54
N GLU A 51 -7.42 10.86 -6.51
CA GLU A 51 -7.09 9.46 -6.33
C GLU A 51 -5.60 9.28 -6.03
N LEU A 52 -5.32 8.42 -5.06
CA LEU A 52 -3.96 8.06 -4.68
C LEU A 52 -3.75 6.60 -5.05
N GLN A 53 -2.71 6.33 -5.82
CA GLN A 53 -2.30 4.97 -6.15
C GLN A 53 -1.09 4.59 -5.30
N LEU A 54 -1.23 3.54 -4.51
CA LEU A 54 -0.19 3.03 -3.64
C LEU A 54 0.30 1.70 -4.21
N THR A 55 1.57 1.63 -4.57
CA THR A 55 2.19 0.41 -5.06
C THR A 55 3.09 -0.14 -3.98
N ILE A 56 2.74 -1.29 -3.43
CA ILE A 56 3.46 -1.91 -2.31
C ILE A 56 4.22 -3.13 -2.84
N THR A 57 5.53 -3.12 -2.69
CA THR A 57 6.37 -4.26 -3.06
C THR A 57 6.68 -5.05 -1.80
N LYS A 58 6.29 -6.31 -1.79
CA LYS A 58 6.50 -7.19 -0.64
C LYS A 58 7.97 -7.56 -0.49
N ALA A 59 8.45 -7.43 0.73
CA ALA A 59 9.83 -7.81 1.06
C ALA A 59 10.06 -9.33 0.97
#